data_85a1a612e8224dbac6bedda1167a845b
#
_entry.id   85a1a612e8224dbac6bedda1167a845b
#
_cell.length_a   1.000
_cell.length_b   1.000
_cell.length_c   1.000
_cell.angle_alpha   90.00
_cell.angle_beta   90.00
_cell.angle_gamma   90.00
#
_symmetry.space_group_name_H-M   'P 1'
#
loop_
_entity.id
_entity.type
_entity.pdbx_description
1 polymer ?
#
loop_
_entity_poly.entity_id
_entity_poly.type
_entity_poly.pdbx_seq_one_letter_code
_entity_poly.pdbx_strand_id
1 'polypeptide(L)'
;MNATFNYRTHIVSSLSEIGQAAWDGLLALQGEANPFLSYAFLHALHESGSACLDTGWQPQYIALYDGDELAAALPLYVKGHSYGEYVFDWAWADAYQRHGLEYYPKLLCAVPFTPVAGPRLLARDIEARAALIKVLRATQQATEVSSTHILFPPEEHARQLQDAGFLLRSGVQFHWLNNDYADFDAFLATLEQKKRKNIRAERRKVKEAGVTLRRVRGADITNEDWRFFNRCYRHTYAAHYSTPYLNLDFFRRIGASMPGNILLVIAEREGRPIAASLVIHTADTLYGRYWGEIEHVPCLHFEAAYYQPLEFCIEQGIKVFEGGAQGEHKMARGFLPTRTFSAHWLAHPSFADAIERFLEREAGGIDDYMDELNERNPFRSAAG
;
A
#
# COMPACT_ATOMS: atom_id res chain seq x y z
N MET A 1 6.81 -30.37 25.26
CA MET A 1 6.56 -31.31 24.15
C MET A 1 6.51 -30.46 22.89
N ASN A 2 7.54 -30.54 22.03
CA ASN A 2 7.50 -29.86 20.75
C ASN A 2 6.55 -30.63 19.86
N ALA A 3 5.33 -30.12 19.66
CA ALA A 3 4.46 -30.64 18.64
C ALA A 3 5.15 -30.41 17.29
N THR A 4 5.58 -31.50 16.65
CA THR A 4 6.09 -31.44 15.26
C THR A 4 4.87 -31.27 14.37
N PHE A 5 4.49 -30.03 14.07
CA PHE A 5 3.44 -29.74 13.09
C PHE A 5 3.95 -30.15 11.71
N ASN A 6 3.27 -31.09 11.10
CA ASN A 6 3.60 -31.57 9.76
C ASN A 6 2.66 -30.87 8.74
N TYR A 7 2.96 -29.59 8.46
CA TYR A 7 2.18 -28.84 7.50
C TYR A 7 2.37 -29.39 6.08
N ARG A 8 1.26 -29.59 5.37
CA ARG A 8 1.27 -29.85 3.93
C ARG A 8 1.40 -28.52 3.20
N THR A 9 2.46 -28.39 2.39
CA THR A 9 2.75 -27.17 1.62
C THR A 9 2.14 -27.27 0.23
N HIS A 10 1.43 -26.22 -0.16
CA HIS A 10 0.97 -26.01 -1.53
C HIS A 10 1.52 -24.70 -2.06
N ILE A 11 2.05 -24.71 -3.29
CA ILE A 11 2.40 -23.53 -4.04
C ILE A 11 1.41 -23.45 -5.18
N VAL A 12 0.58 -22.39 -5.19
CA VAL A 12 -0.54 -22.27 -6.12
C VAL A 12 -0.42 -20.99 -6.95
N SER A 13 -0.85 -21.06 -8.20
CA SER A 13 -0.79 -19.93 -9.14
C SER A 13 -2.09 -19.12 -9.18
N SER A 14 -3.13 -19.61 -8.54
CA SER A 14 -4.41 -18.91 -8.42
C SER A 14 -4.89 -18.89 -6.97
N LEU A 15 -5.35 -17.74 -6.52
CA LEU A 15 -5.96 -17.59 -5.21
C LEU A 15 -7.25 -18.40 -5.07
N SER A 16 -7.92 -18.72 -6.18
CA SER A 16 -9.12 -19.57 -6.20
C SER A 16 -8.84 -21.01 -5.77
N GLU A 17 -7.61 -21.49 -5.87
CA GLU A 17 -7.21 -22.83 -5.39
C GLU A 17 -7.19 -22.90 -3.84
N ILE A 18 -6.99 -21.75 -3.17
CA ILE A 18 -7.11 -21.64 -1.70
C ILE A 18 -8.56 -21.41 -1.31
N GLY A 19 -9.29 -20.60 -2.06
CA GLY A 19 -10.66 -20.23 -1.83
C GLY A 19 -10.86 -19.07 -0.86
N GLN A 20 -11.93 -18.30 -1.10
CA GLN A 20 -12.20 -17.06 -0.38
C GLN A 20 -12.36 -17.27 1.13
N ALA A 21 -13.15 -18.26 1.53
CA ALA A 21 -13.45 -18.47 2.96
C ALA A 21 -12.20 -18.80 3.77
N ALA A 22 -11.30 -19.64 3.24
CA ALA A 22 -10.04 -19.99 3.91
C ALA A 22 -9.09 -18.80 3.98
N TRP A 23 -8.93 -18.08 2.86
CA TRP A 23 -8.05 -16.91 2.81
C TRP A 23 -8.51 -15.77 3.72
N ASP A 24 -9.77 -15.31 3.58
CA ASP A 24 -10.33 -14.22 4.37
C ASP A 24 -10.45 -14.60 5.85
N GLY A 25 -10.73 -15.89 6.15
CA GLY A 25 -10.71 -16.41 7.52
C GLY A 25 -9.34 -16.31 8.17
N LEU A 26 -8.27 -16.65 7.44
CA LEU A 26 -6.90 -16.50 7.93
C LEU A 26 -6.49 -15.02 8.05
N LEU A 27 -6.90 -14.18 7.11
CA LEU A 27 -6.66 -12.73 7.17
C LEU A 27 -7.33 -12.10 8.39
N ALA A 28 -8.55 -12.49 8.74
CA ALA A 28 -9.27 -11.97 9.90
C ALA A 28 -8.56 -12.24 11.24
N LEU A 29 -7.71 -13.27 11.32
CA LEU A 29 -6.91 -13.56 12.51
C LEU A 29 -5.69 -12.64 12.70
N GLN A 30 -5.37 -11.77 11.73
CA GLN A 30 -4.18 -10.93 11.79
C GLN A 30 -4.36 -9.63 12.60
N GLY A 31 -5.51 -9.44 13.23
CA GLY A 31 -5.78 -8.31 14.14
C GLY A 31 -6.20 -7.01 13.47
N GLU A 32 -5.68 -6.69 12.30
CA GLU A 32 -6.04 -5.50 11.55
C GLU A 32 -6.72 -5.85 10.22
N ALA A 33 -7.85 -5.21 9.95
CA ALA A 33 -8.52 -5.35 8.65
C ALA A 33 -7.68 -4.66 7.57
N ASN A 34 -7.15 -5.44 6.64
CA ASN A 34 -6.42 -4.90 5.49
C ASN A 34 -7.15 -5.24 4.19
N PRO A 35 -7.87 -4.27 3.60
CA PRO A 35 -8.70 -4.52 2.43
C PRO A 35 -7.90 -4.93 1.19
N PHE A 36 -6.62 -4.56 1.12
CA PHE A 36 -5.74 -4.89 -0.01
C PHE A 36 -5.25 -6.35 0.01
N LEU A 37 -5.32 -7.00 1.16
CA LEU A 37 -5.03 -8.42 1.31
C LEU A 37 -6.29 -9.29 1.26
N SER A 38 -7.48 -8.71 1.19
CA SER A 38 -8.70 -9.47 1.04
C SER A 38 -8.69 -10.30 -0.25
N TYR A 39 -9.35 -11.45 -0.22
CA TYR A 39 -9.55 -12.26 -1.42
C TYR A 39 -10.14 -11.42 -2.56
N ALA A 40 -11.13 -10.59 -2.27
CA ALA A 40 -11.80 -9.74 -3.24
C ALA A 40 -10.83 -8.82 -4.00
N PHE A 41 -9.89 -8.16 -3.29
CA PHE A 41 -8.93 -7.25 -3.89
C PHE A 41 -7.87 -7.99 -4.73
N LEU A 42 -7.25 -9.02 -4.16
CA LEU A 42 -6.20 -9.80 -4.84
C LEU A 42 -6.75 -10.54 -6.05
N HIS A 43 -7.92 -11.15 -5.91
CA HIS A 43 -8.60 -11.83 -7.02
C HIS A 43 -8.98 -10.86 -8.14
N ALA A 44 -9.43 -9.64 -7.81
CA ALA A 44 -9.71 -8.61 -8.80
C ALA A 44 -8.44 -8.19 -9.59
N LEU A 45 -7.27 -8.11 -8.94
CA LEU A 45 -6.00 -7.83 -9.61
C LEU A 45 -5.64 -8.90 -10.65
N HIS A 46 -5.85 -10.17 -10.32
CA HIS A 46 -5.52 -11.29 -11.20
C HIS A 46 -6.53 -11.41 -12.33
N GLU A 47 -7.82 -11.46 -12.04
CA GLU A 47 -8.89 -11.63 -13.00
C GLU A 47 -9.01 -10.49 -14.02
N SER A 48 -8.62 -9.27 -13.63
CA SER A 48 -8.56 -8.14 -14.55
C SER A 48 -7.32 -8.14 -15.44
N GLY A 49 -6.38 -9.08 -15.22
CA GLY A 49 -5.08 -9.09 -15.89
C GLY A 49 -4.16 -7.94 -15.46
N SER A 50 -4.49 -7.20 -14.38
CA SER A 50 -3.63 -6.12 -13.88
C SER A 50 -2.36 -6.65 -13.24
N ALA A 51 -2.43 -7.78 -12.52
CA ALA A 51 -1.29 -8.48 -11.95
C ALA A 51 -1.28 -9.95 -12.44
N CYS A 52 -0.51 -10.22 -13.48
CA CYS A 52 -0.40 -11.53 -14.13
C CYS A 52 1.00 -11.70 -14.73
N LEU A 53 1.26 -12.84 -15.35
CA LEU A 53 2.54 -13.14 -16.00
C LEU A 53 2.92 -12.05 -17.03
N ASP A 54 1.98 -11.62 -17.88
CA ASP A 54 2.23 -10.64 -18.94
C ASP A 54 2.61 -9.24 -18.39
N THR A 55 2.17 -8.93 -17.18
CA THR A 55 2.53 -7.68 -16.46
C THR A 55 3.73 -7.86 -15.52
N GLY A 56 4.41 -9.01 -15.57
CA GLY A 56 5.55 -9.35 -14.75
C GLY A 56 5.23 -9.58 -13.27
N TRP A 57 3.97 -9.91 -12.95
CA TRP A 57 3.50 -10.29 -11.62
C TRP A 57 2.89 -11.69 -11.65
N GLN A 58 3.72 -12.71 -11.83
CA GLN A 58 3.24 -14.09 -11.86
C GLN A 58 2.91 -14.59 -10.45
N PRO A 59 1.64 -14.86 -10.12
CA PRO A 59 1.27 -15.36 -8.79
C PRO A 59 1.89 -16.72 -8.48
N GLN A 60 2.39 -16.86 -7.26
CA GLN A 60 2.96 -18.08 -6.73
C GLN A 60 2.74 -18.15 -5.21
N TYR A 61 1.48 -18.22 -4.80
CA TYR A 61 1.10 -18.21 -3.39
C TYR A 61 1.64 -19.44 -2.67
N ILE A 62 2.18 -19.25 -1.47
CA ILE A 62 2.50 -20.37 -0.59
C ILE A 62 1.37 -20.51 0.42
N ALA A 63 0.84 -21.73 0.57
CA ALA A 63 -0.20 -22.08 1.53
C ALA A 63 0.21 -23.32 2.34
N LEU A 64 0.11 -23.24 3.65
CA LEU A 64 0.39 -24.32 4.58
C LEU A 64 -0.92 -24.83 5.18
N TYR A 65 -1.15 -26.13 5.10
CA TYR A 65 -2.34 -26.78 5.63
C TYR A 65 -1.99 -27.71 6.80
N ASP A 66 -2.80 -27.64 7.84
CA ASP A 66 -2.84 -28.60 8.93
C ASP A 66 -4.09 -29.47 8.75
N GLY A 67 -3.93 -30.71 8.27
CA GLY A 67 -5.05 -31.45 7.72
C GLY A 67 -5.65 -30.72 6.50
N ASP A 68 -6.92 -30.34 6.60
CA ASP A 68 -7.63 -29.58 5.55
C ASP A 68 -7.79 -28.08 5.89
N GLU A 69 -7.31 -27.64 7.05
CA GLU A 69 -7.39 -26.24 7.47
C GLU A 69 -6.17 -25.45 7.00
N LEU A 70 -6.40 -24.26 6.43
CA LEU A 70 -5.34 -23.32 6.07
C LEU A 70 -4.74 -22.71 7.35
N ALA A 71 -3.48 -23.08 7.64
CA ALA A 71 -2.77 -22.64 8.84
C ALA A 71 -1.93 -21.38 8.60
N ALA A 72 -1.34 -21.25 7.41
CA ALA A 72 -0.57 -20.07 7.03
C ALA A 72 -0.56 -19.88 5.51
N ALA A 73 -0.41 -18.63 5.06
CA ALA A 73 -0.26 -18.31 3.64
C ALA A 73 0.47 -16.97 3.44
N LEU A 74 1.05 -16.79 2.25
CA LEU A 74 1.58 -15.48 1.84
C LEU A 74 1.35 -15.23 0.35
N PRO A 75 1.07 -13.97 -0.04
CA PRO A 75 0.93 -13.57 -1.43
C PRO A 75 2.34 -13.40 -2.04
N LEU A 76 2.81 -14.41 -2.76
CA LEU A 76 4.09 -14.43 -3.42
C LEU A 76 3.93 -14.30 -4.92
N TYR A 77 4.90 -13.64 -5.54
CA TYR A 77 4.96 -13.46 -6.99
C TYR A 77 6.37 -13.73 -7.51
N VAL A 78 6.48 -14.32 -8.68
CA VAL A 78 7.71 -14.30 -9.48
C VAL A 78 7.69 -13.02 -10.30
N LYS A 79 8.76 -12.21 -10.15
CA LYS A 79 8.89 -10.89 -10.75
C LYS A 79 9.96 -10.87 -11.83
N GLY A 80 9.56 -10.43 -13.03
CA GLY A 80 10.49 -10.19 -14.14
C GLY A 80 11.09 -8.78 -14.19
N HIS A 81 10.65 -7.87 -13.30
CA HIS A 81 11.10 -6.47 -13.19
C HIS A 81 10.61 -5.86 -11.87
N SER A 82 11.09 -4.66 -11.50
CA SER A 82 10.72 -3.99 -10.23
C SER A 82 9.64 -2.92 -10.34
N TYR A 83 8.90 -2.86 -11.45
CA TYR A 83 7.80 -1.90 -11.59
C TYR A 83 6.62 -2.25 -10.67
N GLY A 84 6.03 -1.20 -10.04
CA GLY A 84 4.83 -1.33 -9.22
C GLY A 84 5.06 -1.79 -7.79
N GLU A 85 6.31 -1.84 -7.31
CA GLU A 85 6.71 -2.33 -5.98
C GLU A 85 6.76 -1.24 -4.92
N TYR A 86 7.13 0.00 -5.29
CA TYR A 86 7.30 1.17 -4.42
C TYR A 86 8.41 1.06 -3.35
N VAL A 87 9.21 0.00 -3.37
CA VAL A 87 10.49 -0.12 -2.68
C VAL A 87 11.54 -0.30 -3.76
N PHE A 88 12.37 0.73 -3.97
CA PHE A 88 13.23 0.79 -5.15
C PHE A 88 14.53 0.02 -4.94
N ASP A 89 14.74 -1.00 -5.76
CA ASP A 89 15.93 -1.83 -5.82
C ASP A 89 16.69 -1.74 -7.17
N TRP A 90 16.42 -0.69 -7.95
CA TRP A 90 17.04 -0.46 -9.25
C TRP A 90 18.57 -0.46 -9.20
N ALA A 91 19.15 0.12 -8.15
CA ALA A 91 20.58 0.14 -7.95
C ALA A 91 21.18 -1.26 -7.74
N TRP A 92 20.38 -2.17 -7.13
CA TRP A 92 20.80 -3.56 -6.95
C TRP A 92 20.75 -4.31 -8.27
N ALA A 93 19.68 -4.17 -9.05
CA ALA A 93 19.54 -4.75 -10.38
C ALA A 93 20.66 -4.28 -11.32
N ASP A 94 20.98 -2.99 -11.31
CA ASP A 94 22.07 -2.40 -12.07
C ASP A 94 23.45 -2.93 -11.62
N ALA A 95 23.67 -3.13 -10.32
CA ALA A 95 24.88 -3.73 -9.80
C ALA A 95 25.06 -5.19 -10.28
N TYR A 96 24.00 -6.00 -10.26
CA TYR A 96 24.02 -7.36 -10.80
C TYR A 96 24.42 -7.35 -12.29
N GLN A 97 23.73 -6.54 -13.09
CA GLN A 97 24.00 -6.42 -14.53
C GLN A 97 25.45 -6.01 -14.82
N ARG A 98 26.00 -5.04 -14.09
CA ARG A 98 27.41 -4.61 -14.24
C ARG A 98 28.43 -5.71 -13.95
N HIS A 99 28.05 -6.71 -13.16
CA HIS A 99 28.89 -7.88 -12.86
C HIS A 99 28.54 -9.10 -13.72
N GLY A 100 27.70 -8.93 -14.75
CA GLY A 100 27.32 -10.03 -15.65
C GLY A 100 26.41 -11.07 -15.02
N LEU A 101 25.64 -10.69 -13.99
CA LEU A 101 24.70 -11.56 -13.28
C LEU A 101 23.25 -11.13 -13.55
N GLU A 102 22.35 -12.10 -13.57
CA GLU A 102 20.93 -11.88 -13.73
C GLU A 102 20.28 -11.54 -12.37
N TYR A 103 19.59 -10.40 -12.28
CA TYR A 103 18.82 -10.01 -11.10
C TYR A 103 17.40 -10.55 -11.14
N TYR A 104 16.83 -10.71 -12.32
CA TYR A 104 15.50 -11.27 -12.53
C TYR A 104 15.60 -12.67 -13.11
N PRO A 105 14.66 -13.59 -12.77
CA PRO A 105 13.51 -13.35 -11.88
C PRO A 105 13.90 -13.28 -10.41
N LYS A 106 13.05 -12.62 -9.63
CA LYS A 106 13.10 -12.56 -8.16
C LYS A 106 11.76 -12.97 -7.55
N LEU A 107 11.75 -13.34 -6.27
CA LEU A 107 10.52 -13.56 -5.51
C LEU A 107 10.11 -12.29 -4.78
N LEU A 108 8.81 -11.99 -4.79
CA LEU A 108 8.25 -10.82 -4.15
C LEU A 108 6.98 -11.15 -3.38
N CYS A 109 6.99 -10.96 -2.06
CA CYS A 109 5.80 -10.95 -1.22
C CYS A 109 5.34 -9.51 -1.02
N ALA A 110 4.27 -9.12 -1.71
CA ALA A 110 3.71 -7.78 -1.69
C ALA A 110 2.25 -7.79 -2.16
N VAL A 111 1.53 -6.70 -1.92
CA VAL A 111 0.29 -6.43 -2.65
C VAL A 111 0.66 -5.64 -3.92
N PRO A 112 0.33 -6.13 -5.12
CA PRO A 112 0.68 -5.45 -6.36
C PRO A 112 0.20 -4.00 -6.40
N PHE A 113 1.07 -3.08 -6.83
CA PHE A 113 0.79 -1.65 -7.02
C PHE A 113 0.32 -0.91 -5.76
N THR A 114 0.60 -1.46 -4.55
CA THR A 114 -0.02 -1.01 -3.31
C THR A 114 1.02 -0.86 -2.20
N PRO A 115 1.56 0.36 -1.98
CA PRO A 115 2.53 0.64 -0.92
C PRO A 115 1.83 0.88 0.41
N VAL A 116 1.12 -0.12 0.90
CA VAL A 116 0.38 -0.09 2.18
C VAL A 116 0.99 -1.11 3.12
N ALA A 117 1.26 -0.71 4.36
CA ALA A 117 1.72 -1.63 5.39
C ALA A 117 0.60 -2.61 5.79
N GLY A 118 0.99 -3.84 6.15
CA GLY A 118 0.04 -4.84 6.61
C GLY A 118 0.62 -6.24 6.65
N PRO A 119 -0.11 -7.20 7.19
CA PRO A 119 0.38 -8.57 7.37
C PRO A 119 0.74 -9.20 6.02
N ARG A 120 1.99 -9.66 5.90
CA ARG A 120 2.48 -10.36 4.70
C ARG A 120 2.59 -11.85 4.93
N LEU A 121 2.83 -12.25 6.17
CA LEU A 121 2.92 -13.63 6.64
C LEU A 121 1.63 -13.95 7.38
N LEU A 122 0.57 -14.29 6.63
CA LEU A 122 -0.71 -14.67 7.23
C LEU A 122 -0.56 -15.99 7.94
N ALA A 123 -0.92 -16.08 9.22
CA ALA A 123 -0.81 -17.30 9.99
C ALA A 123 -1.82 -17.33 11.14
N ARG A 124 -2.32 -18.51 11.48
CA ARG A 124 -3.23 -18.71 12.61
C ARG A 124 -2.54 -18.50 13.97
N ASP A 125 -1.23 -18.76 14.02
CA ASP A 125 -0.39 -18.68 15.22
C ASP A 125 1.08 -18.43 14.85
N ILE A 126 1.94 -18.25 15.87
CA ILE A 126 3.37 -17.97 15.69
C ILE A 126 4.14 -19.17 15.13
N GLU A 127 3.73 -20.40 15.46
CA GLU A 127 4.32 -21.62 14.99
C GLU A 127 4.09 -21.83 13.49
N ALA A 128 2.86 -21.59 13.03
CA ALA A 128 2.51 -21.63 11.61
C ALA A 128 3.27 -20.52 10.82
N ARG A 129 3.44 -19.32 11.40
CA ARG A 129 4.22 -18.25 10.78
C ARG A 129 5.70 -18.62 10.67
N ALA A 130 6.28 -19.20 11.72
CA ALA A 130 7.67 -19.68 11.69
C ALA A 130 7.86 -20.79 10.64
N ALA A 131 6.90 -21.70 10.50
CA ALA A 131 6.91 -22.72 9.46
C ALA A 131 6.81 -22.09 8.05
N LEU A 132 5.96 -21.09 7.86
CA LEU A 132 5.81 -20.37 6.59
C LEU A 132 7.13 -19.71 6.15
N ILE A 133 7.86 -19.07 7.08
CA ILE A 133 9.18 -18.47 6.80
C ILE A 133 10.19 -19.55 6.39
N LYS A 134 10.19 -20.72 7.04
CA LYS A 134 11.06 -21.85 6.66
C LYS A 134 10.74 -22.35 5.26
N VAL A 135 9.45 -22.47 4.91
CA VAL A 135 9.02 -22.89 3.56
C VAL A 135 9.41 -21.83 2.52
N LEU A 136 9.22 -20.54 2.81
CA LEU A 136 9.66 -19.46 1.93
C LEU A 136 11.17 -19.57 1.64
N ARG A 137 12.00 -19.82 2.66
CA ARG A 137 13.45 -20.02 2.48
C ARG A 137 13.78 -21.25 1.66
N ALA A 138 13.08 -22.35 1.87
CA ALA A 138 13.24 -23.55 1.05
C ALA A 138 12.84 -23.32 -0.41
N THR A 139 11.77 -22.54 -0.65
CA THR A 139 11.34 -22.15 -2.00
C THR A 139 12.40 -21.29 -2.70
N GLN A 140 13.01 -20.33 -2.00
CA GLN A 140 14.12 -19.52 -2.54
C GLN A 140 15.27 -20.40 -3.06
N GLN A 141 15.67 -21.38 -2.27
CA GLN A 141 16.77 -22.28 -2.62
C GLN A 141 16.41 -23.20 -3.79
N ALA A 142 15.16 -23.64 -3.85
CA ALA A 142 14.70 -24.56 -4.91
C ALA A 142 14.48 -23.88 -6.27
N THR A 143 14.17 -22.57 -6.26
CA THR A 143 13.85 -21.80 -7.49
C THR A 143 15.02 -21.05 -8.08
N GLU A 144 16.19 -21.10 -7.44
CA GLU A 144 17.45 -20.45 -7.90
C GLU A 144 17.27 -18.95 -8.26
N VAL A 145 16.32 -18.26 -7.60
CA VAL A 145 16.10 -16.83 -7.80
C VAL A 145 17.22 -16.00 -7.21
N SER A 146 17.47 -14.83 -7.78
CA SER A 146 18.53 -13.91 -7.30
C SER A 146 18.27 -13.40 -5.89
N SER A 147 16.99 -13.18 -5.56
CA SER A 147 16.59 -12.53 -4.33
C SER A 147 15.12 -12.79 -3.98
N THR A 148 14.77 -12.52 -2.74
CA THR A 148 13.38 -12.51 -2.24
C THR A 148 13.15 -11.27 -1.41
N HIS A 149 12.02 -10.60 -1.66
CA HIS A 149 11.66 -9.36 -1.01
C HIS A 149 10.27 -9.47 -0.39
N ILE A 150 10.13 -8.99 0.83
CA ILE A 150 8.84 -8.83 1.52
C ILE A 150 8.64 -7.34 1.77
N LEU A 151 7.63 -6.74 1.13
CA LEU A 151 7.44 -5.29 1.14
C LEU A 151 6.30 -4.88 2.06
N PHE A 152 6.55 -3.85 2.86
CA PHE A 152 5.60 -3.26 3.80
C PHE A 152 5.02 -4.24 4.83
N PRO A 153 5.82 -5.20 5.39
CA PRO A 153 5.34 -5.97 6.52
C PRO A 153 5.20 -5.07 7.75
N PRO A 154 4.34 -5.42 8.73
CA PRO A 154 4.38 -4.77 10.04
C PRO A 154 5.69 -5.08 10.75
N GLU A 155 6.07 -4.24 11.71
CA GLU A 155 7.36 -4.33 12.40
C GLU A 155 7.61 -5.71 13.03
N GLU A 156 6.58 -6.32 13.61
CA GLU A 156 6.67 -7.68 14.18
C GLU A 156 7.12 -8.71 13.14
N HIS A 157 6.48 -8.70 11.95
CA HIS A 157 6.86 -9.60 10.86
C HIS A 157 8.26 -9.28 10.31
N ALA A 158 8.63 -7.99 10.24
CA ALA A 158 9.96 -7.57 9.82
C ALA A 158 11.04 -8.13 10.75
N ARG A 159 10.84 -8.06 12.06
CA ARG A 159 11.76 -8.65 13.06
C ARG A 159 11.87 -10.16 12.93
N GLN A 160 10.75 -10.87 12.77
CA GLN A 160 10.76 -12.33 12.56
C GLN A 160 11.51 -12.73 11.28
N LEU A 161 11.40 -11.93 10.22
CA LEU A 161 12.16 -12.12 8.99
C LEU A 161 13.66 -11.83 9.21
N GLN A 162 14.00 -10.81 9.99
CA GLN A 162 15.39 -10.52 10.37
C GLN A 162 16.02 -11.67 11.15
N ASP A 163 15.31 -12.21 12.13
CA ASP A 163 15.75 -13.37 12.91
C ASP A 163 15.93 -14.62 12.01
N ALA A 164 15.22 -14.67 10.89
CA ALA A 164 15.37 -15.71 9.87
C ALA A 164 16.47 -15.41 8.83
N GLY A 165 17.23 -14.33 8.99
CA GLY A 165 18.38 -13.96 8.17
C GLY A 165 18.05 -13.09 6.94
N PHE A 166 16.91 -12.37 6.95
CA PHE A 166 16.65 -11.32 5.98
C PHE A 166 17.28 -10.00 6.41
N LEU A 167 17.76 -9.22 5.46
CA LEU A 167 18.22 -7.86 5.67
C LEU A 167 17.01 -6.94 5.76
N LEU A 168 16.97 -6.05 6.75
CA LEU A 168 15.88 -5.06 6.88
C LEU A 168 16.24 -3.74 6.22
N ARG A 169 15.23 -3.14 5.60
CA ARG A 169 15.26 -1.78 5.08
C ARG A 169 14.10 -0.98 5.64
N SER A 170 14.37 0.22 6.09
CA SER A 170 13.35 1.18 6.55
C SER A 170 13.02 2.18 5.46
N GLY A 171 11.79 2.69 5.47
CA GLY A 171 11.33 3.80 4.65
C GLY A 171 10.42 4.72 5.46
N VAL A 172 9.95 5.80 4.85
CA VAL A 172 9.07 6.78 5.48
C VAL A 172 7.83 6.99 4.63
N GLN A 173 6.67 6.95 5.26
CA GLN A 173 5.39 7.38 4.73
C GLN A 173 4.81 8.48 5.62
N PHE A 174 3.65 9.03 5.24
CA PHE A 174 3.02 10.12 5.98
C PHE A 174 1.58 9.75 6.29
N HIS A 175 1.25 9.66 7.59
CA HIS A 175 -0.07 9.30 8.07
C HIS A 175 -0.66 10.45 8.89
N TRP A 176 -1.97 10.67 8.75
CA TRP A 176 -2.72 11.56 9.60
C TRP A 176 -3.47 10.75 10.64
N LEU A 177 -3.51 11.26 11.88
CA LEU A 177 -4.20 10.64 13.00
C LEU A 177 -5.40 11.49 13.41
N ASN A 178 -6.54 10.84 13.54
CA ASN A 178 -7.73 11.46 14.09
C ASN A 178 -7.67 11.43 15.63
N ASN A 179 -7.49 12.59 16.21
CA ASN A 179 -7.52 12.77 17.66
C ASN A 179 -8.95 13.11 18.15
N ASP A 180 -9.96 12.43 17.61
CA ASP A 180 -11.38 12.59 17.92
C ASP A 180 -11.86 14.04 17.71
N TYR A 181 -11.46 14.65 16.61
CA TYR A 181 -11.87 16.00 16.23
C TYR A 181 -13.38 16.05 16.03
N ALA A 182 -14.03 17.08 16.59
CA ALA A 182 -15.48 17.28 16.44
C ALA A 182 -15.88 17.58 14.99
N ASP A 183 -15.03 18.31 14.26
CA ASP A 183 -15.20 18.69 12.87
C ASP A 183 -13.85 19.09 12.23
N PHE A 184 -13.88 19.44 10.96
CA PHE A 184 -12.68 19.85 10.23
C PHE A 184 -12.08 21.18 10.76
N ASP A 185 -12.89 22.10 11.25
CA ASP A 185 -12.40 23.35 11.87
C ASP A 185 -11.69 23.08 13.20
N ALA A 186 -12.19 22.13 14.01
CA ALA A 186 -11.49 21.66 15.21
C ALA A 186 -10.11 21.07 14.87
N PHE A 187 -10.03 20.23 13.84
CA PHE A 187 -8.74 19.77 13.32
C PHE A 187 -7.84 20.94 12.90
N LEU A 188 -8.34 21.86 12.07
CA LEU A 188 -7.57 23.02 11.64
C LEU A 188 -7.08 23.88 12.82
N ALA A 189 -7.85 23.94 13.91
CA ALA A 189 -7.46 24.68 15.11
C ALA A 189 -6.22 24.13 15.79
N THR A 190 -5.87 22.87 15.60
CA THR A 190 -4.64 22.25 16.15
C THR A 190 -3.39 22.60 15.36
N LEU A 191 -3.54 23.03 14.10
CA LEU A 191 -2.41 23.37 13.25
C LEU A 191 -1.87 24.77 13.55
N GLU A 192 -0.62 25.01 13.18
CA GLU A 192 -0.02 26.34 13.15
C GLU A 192 -0.85 27.31 12.31
N GLN A 193 -0.87 28.59 12.70
CA GLN A 193 -1.67 29.63 12.03
C GLN A 193 -1.42 29.72 10.52
N LYS A 194 -0.16 29.63 10.09
CA LYS A 194 0.23 29.68 8.68
C LYS A 194 -0.36 28.51 7.89
N LYS A 195 -0.26 27.28 8.42
CA LYS A 195 -0.78 26.06 7.79
C LYS A 195 -2.31 26.13 7.65
N ARG A 196 -3.01 26.45 8.72
CA ARG A 196 -4.45 26.64 8.75
C ARG A 196 -4.93 27.70 7.73
N LYS A 197 -4.23 28.86 7.66
CA LYS A 197 -4.55 29.91 6.70
C LYS A 197 -4.38 29.42 5.26
N ASN A 198 -3.34 28.66 4.98
CA ASN A 198 -3.07 28.12 3.64
C ASN A 198 -4.15 27.12 3.23
N ILE A 199 -4.53 26.16 4.09
CA ILE A 199 -5.58 25.18 3.81
C ILE A 199 -6.91 25.88 3.49
N ARG A 200 -7.30 26.87 4.31
CA ARG A 200 -8.52 27.66 4.05
C ARG A 200 -8.47 28.43 2.72
N ALA A 201 -7.30 28.93 2.36
CA ALA A 201 -7.12 29.64 1.08
C ALA A 201 -7.17 28.68 -0.12
N GLU A 202 -6.59 27.47 0.00
CA GLU A 202 -6.66 26.42 -1.03
C GLU A 202 -8.10 25.97 -1.28
N ARG A 203 -8.85 25.66 -0.23
CA ARG A 203 -10.28 25.30 -0.32
C ARG A 203 -11.13 26.43 -0.94
N ARG A 204 -10.88 27.68 -0.55
CA ARG A 204 -11.57 28.83 -1.11
C ARG A 204 -11.31 28.97 -2.62
N LYS A 205 -10.08 28.78 -3.10
CA LYS A 205 -9.75 28.84 -4.53
C LYS A 205 -10.54 27.83 -5.35
N VAL A 206 -10.68 26.61 -4.85
CA VAL A 206 -11.48 25.56 -5.52
C VAL A 206 -12.96 25.98 -5.59
N LYS A 207 -13.52 26.50 -4.49
CA LYS A 207 -14.90 27.00 -4.45
C LYS A 207 -15.12 28.19 -5.39
N GLU A 208 -14.20 29.16 -5.40
CA GLU A 208 -14.25 30.35 -6.28
C GLU A 208 -14.12 29.98 -7.76
N ALA A 209 -13.46 28.87 -8.09
CA ALA A 209 -13.41 28.30 -9.44
C ALA A 209 -14.73 27.63 -9.88
N GLY A 210 -15.79 27.65 -9.05
CA GLY A 210 -17.09 27.05 -9.36
C GLY A 210 -17.11 25.53 -9.30
N VAL A 211 -16.16 24.92 -8.59
CA VAL A 211 -16.08 23.45 -8.43
C VAL A 211 -16.91 23.01 -7.23
N THR A 212 -17.72 22.00 -7.43
CA THR A 212 -18.43 21.24 -6.39
C THR A 212 -17.86 19.83 -6.29
N LEU A 213 -17.89 19.23 -5.10
CA LEU A 213 -17.40 17.88 -4.89
C LEU A 213 -18.53 17.01 -4.32
N ARG A 214 -18.64 15.79 -4.84
CA ARG A 214 -19.52 14.75 -4.29
C ARG A 214 -18.72 13.54 -3.86
N ARG A 215 -19.04 13.01 -2.69
CA ARG A 215 -18.49 11.77 -2.17
C ARG A 215 -19.47 10.64 -2.47
N VAL A 216 -19.04 9.66 -3.27
CA VAL A 216 -19.87 8.53 -3.69
C VAL A 216 -19.35 7.27 -3.05
N ARG A 217 -20.17 6.61 -2.25
CA ARG A 217 -19.81 5.37 -1.56
C ARG A 217 -20.11 4.16 -2.43
N GLY A 218 -19.28 3.19 -2.37
CA GLY A 218 -19.32 1.84 -2.87
C GLY A 218 -20.49 1.47 -3.78
N ALA A 219 -21.62 1.08 -3.18
CA ALA A 219 -22.78 0.61 -3.95
C ALA A 219 -23.47 1.69 -4.81
N ASP A 220 -23.25 2.98 -4.48
CA ASP A 220 -23.83 4.10 -5.23
C ASP A 220 -22.97 4.53 -6.42
N ILE A 221 -21.75 3.98 -6.55
CA ILE A 221 -20.83 4.26 -7.65
C ILE A 221 -21.37 3.61 -8.93
N THR A 222 -21.74 4.44 -9.89
CA THR A 222 -22.27 3.97 -11.16
C THR A 222 -21.17 3.49 -12.12
N ASN A 223 -21.58 2.75 -13.16
CA ASN A 223 -20.64 2.40 -14.23
C ASN A 223 -20.06 3.63 -14.97
N GLU A 224 -20.79 4.74 -14.99
CA GLU A 224 -20.32 5.99 -15.57
C GLU A 224 -19.27 6.64 -14.70
N ASP A 225 -19.45 6.65 -13.36
CA ASP A 225 -18.45 7.11 -12.41
C ASP A 225 -17.13 6.32 -12.54
N TRP A 226 -17.22 4.99 -12.68
CA TRP A 226 -16.04 4.16 -12.90
C TRP A 226 -15.32 4.44 -14.22
N ARG A 227 -16.08 4.66 -15.32
CA ARG A 227 -15.49 5.06 -16.60
C ARG A 227 -14.82 6.42 -16.50
N PHE A 228 -15.46 7.37 -15.82
CA PHE A 228 -14.91 8.70 -15.60
C PHE A 228 -13.63 8.64 -14.76
N PHE A 229 -13.66 7.94 -13.61
CA PHE A 229 -12.50 7.75 -12.77
C PHE A 229 -11.34 7.10 -13.54
N ASN A 230 -11.60 6.02 -14.28
CA ASN A 230 -10.56 5.37 -15.09
C ASN A 230 -9.97 6.32 -16.16
N ARG A 231 -10.76 7.22 -16.73
CA ARG A 231 -10.27 8.25 -17.65
C ARG A 231 -9.31 9.22 -16.93
N CYS A 232 -9.66 9.70 -15.74
CA CYS A 232 -8.80 10.55 -14.91
C CYS A 232 -7.50 9.82 -14.53
N TYR A 233 -7.61 8.58 -14.08
CA TYR A 233 -6.48 7.71 -13.73
C TYR A 233 -5.49 7.56 -14.89
N ARG A 234 -5.99 7.20 -16.07
CA ARG A 234 -5.16 7.08 -17.29
C ARG A 234 -4.54 8.39 -17.72
N HIS A 235 -5.25 9.51 -17.57
CA HIS A 235 -4.74 10.84 -17.90
C HIS A 235 -3.53 11.21 -17.04
N THR A 236 -3.58 10.91 -15.74
CA THR A 236 -2.43 11.12 -14.82
C THR A 236 -1.20 10.34 -15.28
N TYR A 237 -1.34 9.06 -15.65
CA TYR A 237 -0.21 8.28 -16.15
C TYR A 237 0.33 8.83 -17.48
N ALA A 238 -0.55 9.21 -18.39
CA ALA A 238 -0.14 9.80 -19.67
C ALA A 238 0.63 11.11 -19.47
N ALA A 239 0.21 11.96 -18.54
CA ALA A 239 0.91 13.21 -18.21
C ALA A 239 2.33 12.97 -17.64
N HIS A 240 2.58 11.80 -17.05
CA HIS A 240 3.89 11.39 -16.53
C HIS A 240 4.65 10.43 -17.47
N TYR A 241 4.22 10.30 -18.72
CA TYR A 241 4.84 9.39 -19.73
C TYR A 241 4.98 7.94 -19.24
N SER A 242 4.00 7.47 -18.47
CA SER A 242 4.01 6.13 -17.89
C SER A 242 2.75 5.35 -18.25
N THR A 243 2.80 4.02 -18.07
CA THR A 243 1.68 3.13 -18.37
C THR A 243 0.89 2.84 -17.09
N PRO A 244 -0.45 2.96 -17.12
CA PRO A 244 -1.28 2.63 -15.97
C PRO A 244 -1.21 1.14 -15.65
N TYR A 245 -1.01 0.81 -14.38
CA TYR A 245 -0.97 -0.58 -13.90
C TYR A 245 -2.34 -1.24 -13.84
N LEU A 246 -3.38 -0.46 -13.53
CA LEU A 246 -4.74 -0.94 -13.32
C LEU A 246 -5.64 -0.54 -14.49
N ASN A 247 -6.68 -1.32 -14.72
CA ASN A 247 -7.64 -1.10 -15.80
C ASN A 247 -9.07 -0.93 -15.28
N LEU A 248 -10.00 -0.59 -16.16
CA LEU A 248 -11.40 -0.38 -15.80
C LEU A 248 -12.06 -1.63 -15.23
N ASP A 249 -11.67 -2.82 -15.69
CA ASP A 249 -12.21 -4.08 -15.20
C ASP A 249 -11.84 -4.30 -13.72
N PHE A 250 -10.59 -4.01 -13.36
CA PHE A 250 -10.17 -4.04 -11.96
C PHE A 250 -11.06 -3.14 -11.07
N PHE A 251 -11.25 -1.88 -11.46
CA PHE A 251 -12.05 -0.94 -10.67
C PHE A 251 -13.51 -1.38 -10.51
N ARG A 252 -14.10 -1.94 -11.56
CA ARG A 252 -15.45 -2.50 -11.50
C ARG A 252 -15.55 -3.73 -10.60
N ARG A 253 -14.55 -4.61 -10.64
CA ARG A 253 -14.50 -5.81 -9.80
C ARG A 253 -14.42 -5.45 -8.32
N ILE A 254 -13.53 -4.56 -7.91
CA ILE A 254 -13.48 -4.11 -6.51
C ILE A 254 -14.76 -3.37 -6.11
N GLY A 255 -15.35 -2.56 -6.99
CA GLY A 255 -16.64 -1.91 -6.76
C GLY A 255 -17.78 -2.89 -6.50
N ALA A 256 -17.77 -4.04 -7.18
CA ALA A 256 -18.78 -5.09 -7.01
C ALA A 256 -18.52 -5.99 -5.79
N SER A 257 -17.26 -6.35 -5.55
CA SER A 257 -16.90 -7.37 -4.55
C SER A 257 -16.63 -6.80 -3.15
N MET A 258 -16.23 -5.52 -3.03
CA MET A 258 -15.91 -4.86 -1.77
C MET A 258 -16.46 -3.43 -1.68
N PRO A 259 -17.75 -3.20 -2.00
CA PRO A 259 -18.32 -1.85 -2.06
C PRO A 259 -18.24 -1.09 -0.73
N GLY A 260 -18.32 -1.79 0.40
CA GLY A 260 -18.21 -1.19 1.73
C GLY A 260 -16.85 -0.53 2.05
N ASN A 261 -15.83 -0.83 1.24
CA ASN A 261 -14.48 -0.30 1.43
C ASN A 261 -14.14 0.86 0.49
N ILE A 262 -15.04 1.31 -0.38
CA ILE A 262 -14.70 2.21 -1.48
C ILE A 262 -15.41 3.55 -1.34
N LEU A 263 -14.63 4.62 -1.55
CA LEU A 263 -15.12 5.98 -1.66
C LEU A 263 -14.50 6.63 -2.91
N LEU A 264 -15.34 7.17 -3.81
CA LEU A 264 -14.92 8.10 -4.85
C LEU A 264 -15.25 9.54 -4.43
N VAL A 265 -14.27 10.43 -4.58
CA VAL A 265 -14.52 11.87 -4.52
C VAL A 265 -14.47 12.39 -5.96
N ILE A 266 -15.58 12.89 -6.45
CA ILE A 266 -15.72 13.40 -7.83
C ILE A 266 -15.92 14.90 -7.76
N ALA A 267 -15.06 15.63 -8.47
CA ALA A 267 -15.16 17.08 -8.63
C ALA A 267 -15.90 17.41 -9.92
N GLU A 268 -16.84 18.34 -9.83
CA GLU A 268 -17.69 18.77 -10.93
C GLU A 268 -17.63 20.28 -11.09
N ARG A 269 -17.65 20.73 -12.35
CA ARG A 269 -17.79 22.14 -12.69
C ARG A 269 -18.87 22.29 -13.78
N GLU A 270 -19.84 23.18 -13.54
CA GLU A 270 -21.00 23.37 -14.45
C GLU A 270 -21.75 22.05 -14.74
N GLY A 271 -21.89 21.19 -13.73
CA GLY A 271 -22.57 19.90 -13.86
C GLY A 271 -21.78 18.81 -14.61
N ARG A 272 -20.51 19.06 -14.96
CA ARG A 272 -19.64 18.10 -15.66
C ARG A 272 -18.51 17.63 -14.75
N PRO A 273 -18.24 16.33 -14.63
CA PRO A 273 -17.13 15.82 -13.85
C PRO A 273 -15.78 16.17 -14.51
N ILE A 274 -14.85 16.71 -13.73
CA ILE A 274 -13.54 17.21 -14.19
C ILE A 274 -12.35 16.49 -13.54
N ALA A 275 -12.52 15.91 -12.34
CA ALA A 275 -11.48 15.20 -11.64
C ALA A 275 -12.08 14.18 -10.67
N ALA A 276 -11.27 13.17 -10.28
CA ALA A 276 -11.70 12.22 -9.27
C ALA A 276 -10.53 11.66 -8.47
N SER A 277 -10.79 11.28 -7.20
CA SER A 277 -9.89 10.49 -6.39
C SER A 277 -10.57 9.23 -5.88
N LEU A 278 -9.81 8.13 -5.84
CA LEU A 278 -10.21 6.85 -5.25
C LEU A 278 -9.57 6.70 -3.90
N VAL A 279 -10.38 6.38 -2.93
CA VAL A 279 -9.99 6.07 -1.56
C VAL A 279 -10.52 4.69 -1.20
N ILE A 280 -9.72 3.91 -0.49
CA ILE A 280 -10.13 2.62 0.09
C ILE A 280 -10.09 2.78 1.60
N HIS A 281 -11.05 2.22 2.33
CA HIS A 281 -11.12 2.38 3.78
C HIS A 281 -11.65 1.14 4.49
N THR A 282 -11.36 1.07 5.77
CA THR A 282 -11.98 0.20 6.76
C THR A 282 -12.73 1.06 7.78
N ALA A 283 -13.18 0.47 8.89
CA ALA A 283 -13.72 1.24 10.00
C ALA A 283 -12.66 2.15 10.68
N ASP A 284 -11.39 1.74 10.66
CA ASP A 284 -10.32 2.39 11.41
C ASP A 284 -9.31 3.13 10.55
N THR A 285 -9.11 2.73 9.30
CA THR A 285 -8.07 3.28 8.43
C THR A 285 -8.60 3.63 7.05
N LEU A 286 -8.19 4.79 6.55
CA LEU A 286 -8.46 5.27 5.20
C LEU A 286 -7.14 5.35 4.43
N TYR A 287 -7.14 4.93 3.18
CA TYR A 287 -6.00 4.86 2.29
C TYR A 287 -6.25 5.70 1.05
N GLY A 288 -5.52 6.80 0.88
CA GLY A 288 -5.50 7.57 -0.36
C GLY A 288 -4.81 6.77 -1.44
N ARG A 289 -5.49 6.51 -2.57
CA ARG A 289 -4.94 5.62 -3.59
C ARG A 289 -4.62 6.29 -4.89
N TYR A 290 -5.60 6.77 -5.61
CA TYR A 290 -5.40 7.28 -6.94
C TYR A 290 -6.14 8.61 -7.12
N TRP A 291 -5.50 9.52 -7.82
CA TRP A 291 -6.02 10.81 -8.22
C TRP A 291 -5.82 11.02 -9.71
N GLY A 292 -6.75 11.72 -10.34
CA GLY A 292 -6.54 12.25 -11.67
C GLY A 292 -7.54 13.35 -12.01
N GLU A 293 -7.13 14.21 -12.92
CA GLU A 293 -7.95 15.29 -13.45
C GLU A 293 -7.92 15.29 -14.98
N ILE A 294 -8.99 15.72 -15.61
CA ILE A 294 -9.06 15.97 -17.07
C ILE A 294 -9.12 17.46 -17.36
N GLU A 295 -9.37 18.26 -16.34
CA GLU A 295 -9.34 19.72 -16.39
C GLU A 295 -8.64 20.23 -15.14
N HIS A 296 -7.60 21.04 -15.38
CA HIS A 296 -6.79 21.56 -14.28
C HIS A 296 -7.49 22.70 -13.54
N VAL A 297 -7.59 22.55 -12.22
CA VAL A 297 -8.03 23.62 -11.31
C VAL A 297 -7.03 23.74 -10.16
N PRO A 298 -6.47 24.94 -9.90
CA PRO A 298 -5.50 25.12 -8.82
C PRO A 298 -6.03 24.64 -7.47
N CYS A 299 -5.22 23.86 -6.75
CA CYS A 299 -5.52 23.26 -5.44
C CYS A 299 -6.59 22.14 -5.44
N LEU A 300 -7.18 21.78 -6.57
CA LEU A 300 -8.21 20.73 -6.64
C LEU A 300 -7.70 19.38 -6.18
N HIS A 301 -6.45 19.04 -6.51
CA HIS A 301 -5.81 17.83 -5.99
C HIS A 301 -5.86 17.76 -4.45
N PHE A 302 -5.53 18.85 -3.77
CA PHE A 302 -5.55 18.88 -2.31
C PHE A 302 -6.97 18.76 -1.75
N GLU A 303 -7.93 19.41 -2.38
CA GLU A 303 -9.34 19.34 -1.96
C GLU A 303 -9.87 17.91 -2.10
N ALA A 304 -9.71 17.28 -3.27
CA ALA A 304 -10.33 15.99 -3.56
C ALA A 304 -9.56 14.79 -2.96
N ALA A 305 -8.23 14.87 -2.86
CA ALA A 305 -7.40 13.74 -2.40
C ALA A 305 -7.00 13.81 -0.92
N TYR A 306 -7.17 14.98 -0.27
CA TYR A 306 -6.83 15.15 1.15
C TYR A 306 -7.97 15.74 1.97
N TYR A 307 -8.52 16.93 1.63
CA TYR A 307 -9.47 17.62 2.51
C TYR A 307 -10.81 16.90 2.58
N GLN A 308 -11.36 16.42 1.47
CA GLN A 308 -12.58 15.63 1.45
C GLN A 308 -12.42 14.28 2.15
N PRO A 309 -11.31 13.52 1.95
CA PRO A 309 -11.03 12.33 2.75
C PRO A 309 -10.80 12.60 4.24
N LEU A 310 -10.15 13.72 4.64
CA LEU A 310 -9.99 14.09 6.04
C LEU A 310 -11.33 14.39 6.72
N GLU A 311 -12.21 15.16 6.07
CA GLU A 311 -13.58 15.38 6.54
C GLU A 311 -14.32 14.05 6.70
N PHE A 312 -14.20 13.16 5.73
CA PHE A 312 -14.81 11.83 5.81
C PHE A 312 -14.27 11.01 6.99
N CYS A 313 -12.96 11.04 7.26
CA CYS A 313 -12.39 10.38 8.44
C CYS A 313 -12.98 10.93 9.73
N ILE A 314 -13.08 12.25 9.87
CA ILE A 314 -13.64 12.90 11.07
C ILE A 314 -15.12 12.52 11.24
N GLU A 315 -15.91 12.61 10.18
CA GLU A 315 -17.36 12.29 10.19
C GLU A 315 -17.64 10.82 10.51
N GLN A 316 -16.76 9.90 10.09
CA GLN A 316 -16.94 8.46 10.30
C GLN A 316 -16.18 7.92 11.52
N GLY A 317 -15.40 8.74 12.21
CA GLY A 317 -14.55 8.32 13.32
C GLY A 317 -13.38 7.44 12.93
N ILE A 318 -12.98 7.47 11.64
CA ILE A 318 -11.78 6.74 11.13
C ILE A 318 -10.53 7.32 11.79
N LYS A 319 -9.68 6.46 12.34
CA LYS A 319 -8.56 6.86 13.20
C LYS A 319 -7.30 7.25 12.43
N VAL A 320 -7.04 6.60 11.31
CA VAL A 320 -5.80 6.79 10.54
C VAL A 320 -6.13 7.10 9.09
N PHE A 321 -5.42 8.05 8.50
CA PHE A 321 -5.41 8.26 7.05
C PHE A 321 -3.98 8.10 6.51
N GLU A 322 -3.76 7.05 5.73
CA GLU A 322 -2.51 6.81 5.02
C GLU A 322 -2.50 7.54 3.69
N GLY A 323 -1.64 8.54 3.57
CA GLY A 323 -1.60 9.44 2.41
C GLY A 323 -0.89 8.87 1.17
N GLY A 324 -0.45 7.59 1.17
CA GLY A 324 0.32 6.97 0.08
C GLY A 324 1.83 7.19 0.18
N ALA A 325 2.60 6.69 -0.80
CA ALA A 325 4.02 6.42 -0.70
C ALA A 325 4.96 7.63 -0.54
N GLN A 326 4.61 8.81 -1.02
CA GLN A 326 5.55 9.95 -1.07
C GLN A 326 4.88 11.29 -0.73
N GLY A 327 5.70 12.27 -0.33
CA GLY A 327 5.32 13.67 -0.32
C GLY A 327 5.34 14.37 1.02
N GLU A 328 6.46 15.02 1.35
CA GLU A 328 6.59 15.90 2.52
C GLU A 328 5.54 17.04 2.55
N HIS A 329 5.00 17.41 1.36
CA HIS A 329 3.92 18.40 1.28
C HIS A 329 2.67 18.01 2.09
N LYS A 330 2.51 16.72 2.41
CA LYS A 330 1.45 16.19 3.28
C LYS A 330 1.58 16.69 4.72
N MET A 331 2.80 16.92 5.20
CA MET A 331 3.04 17.47 6.54
C MET A 331 2.33 18.80 6.75
N ALA A 332 2.34 19.67 5.74
CA ALA A 332 1.61 20.95 5.82
C ALA A 332 0.09 20.78 6.05
N ARG A 333 -0.43 19.56 5.92
CA ARG A 333 -1.84 19.16 6.06
C ARG A 333 -2.08 18.23 7.26
N GLY A 334 -1.11 18.17 8.19
CA GLY A 334 -1.25 17.42 9.43
C GLY A 334 -0.86 15.93 9.34
N PHE A 335 -0.27 15.49 8.24
CA PHE A 335 0.29 14.13 8.17
C PHE A 335 1.68 14.11 8.80
N LEU A 336 1.95 13.11 9.61
CA LEU A 336 3.22 12.92 10.30
C LEU A 336 4.00 11.76 9.70
N PRO A 337 5.34 11.79 9.78
CA PRO A 337 6.18 10.72 9.27
C PRO A 337 5.93 9.43 10.05
N THR A 338 5.82 8.33 9.32
CA THR A 338 5.61 6.98 9.86
C THR A 338 6.60 6.05 9.20
N ARG A 339 7.33 5.27 10.02
CA ARG A 339 8.30 4.30 9.53
C ARG A 339 7.61 3.12 8.85
N THR A 340 8.16 2.67 7.73
CA THR A 340 7.76 1.45 7.04
C THR A 340 8.95 0.51 6.93
N PHE A 341 8.67 -0.77 6.70
CA PHE A 341 9.70 -1.80 6.63
C PHE A 341 9.61 -2.57 5.32
N SER A 342 10.75 -3.11 4.91
CA SER A 342 10.84 -4.20 3.94
C SER A 342 11.97 -5.15 4.35
N ALA A 343 11.86 -6.41 3.94
CA ALA A 343 12.85 -7.44 4.25
C ALA A 343 13.36 -8.06 2.96
N HIS A 344 14.66 -8.28 2.88
CA HIS A 344 15.36 -8.66 1.66
C HIS A 344 16.31 -9.81 1.91
N TRP A 345 16.28 -10.80 1.05
CA TRP A 345 17.26 -11.87 1.02
C TRP A 345 17.87 -11.95 -0.38
N LEU A 346 19.20 -12.13 -0.45
CA LEU A 346 19.93 -12.22 -1.70
C LEU A 346 20.69 -13.55 -1.75
N ALA A 347 20.64 -14.23 -2.89
CA ALA A 347 21.26 -15.53 -3.08
C ALA A 347 22.79 -15.45 -3.13
N HIS A 348 23.33 -14.39 -3.74
CA HIS A 348 24.77 -14.22 -3.94
C HIS A 348 25.41 -13.57 -2.70
N PRO A 349 26.31 -14.27 -1.97
CA PRO A 349 26.85 -13.77 -0.70
C PRO A 349 27.53 -12.40 -0.78
N SER A 350 28.37 -12.18 -1.80
CA SER A 350 29.08 -10.90 -1.92
C SER A 350 28.15 -9.71 -2.18
N PHE A 351 26.99 -9.95 -2.85
CA PHE A 351 25.96 -8.91 -2.99
C PHE A 351 25.17 -8.72 -1.69
N ALA A 352 24.88 -9.80 -0.97
CA ALA A 352 24.24 -9.72 0.33
C ALA A 352 25.08 -8.85 1.28
N ASP A 353 26.39 -9.12 1.41
CA ASP A 353 27.33 -8.34 2.25
C ASP A 353 27.42 -6.86 1.80
N ALA A 354 27.40 -6.59 0.50
CA ALA A 354 27.49 -5.22 -0.02
C ALA A 354 26.20 -4.44 0.25
N ILE A 355 25.03 -5.10 0.09
CA ILE A 355 23.74 -4.52 0.34
C ILE A 355 23.50 -4.33 1.84
N GLU A 356 23.95 -5.25 2.70
CA GLU A 356 23.89 -5.10 4.15
C GLU A 356 24.58 -3.81 4.61
N ARG A 357 25.85 -3.62 4.19
CA ARG A 357 26.60 -2.38 4.48
C ARG A 357 25.96 -1.11 3.90
N PHE A 358 25.25 -1.23 2.78
CA PHE A 358 24.49 -0.12 2.23
C PHE A 358 23.27 0.21 3.10
N LEU A 359 22.50 -0.82 3.51
CA LEU A 359 21.30 -0.68 4.33
C LEU A 359 21.60 -0.17 5.74
N GLU A 360 22.74 -0.57 6.35
CA GLU A 360 23.20 -0.02 7.62
C GLU A 360 23.41 1.50 7.55
N ARG A 361 24.03 1.98 6.47
CA ARG A 361 24.24 3.43 6.26
C ARG A 361 22.93 4.16 5.94
N GLU A 362 22.05 3.54 5.14
CA GLU A 362 20.73 4.09 4.82
C GLU A 362 19.86 4.21 6.07
N ALA A 363 19.93 3.23 6.98
CA ALA A 363 19.16 3.24 8.22
C ALA A 363 19.49 4.46 9.11
N GLY A 364 20.76 4.80 9.28
CA GLY A 364 21.16 6.02 9.98
C GLY A 364 20.61 7.29 9.31
N GLY A 365 20.65 7.36 7.97
CA GLY A 365 20.07 8.47 7.22
C GLY A 365 18.54 8.57 7.35
N ILE A 366 17.83 7.44 7.49
CA ILE A 366 16.39 7.44 7.75
C ILE A 366 16.07 7.94 9.15
N ASP A 367 16.87 7.60 10.15
CA ASP A 367 16.70 8.09 11.52
C ASP A 367 16.88 9.62 11.57
N ASP A 368 17.97 10.15 11.03
CA ASP A 368 18.22 11.59 10.91
C ASP A 368 17.09 12.30 10.16
N TYR A 369 16.61 11.72 9.07
CA TYR A 369 15.49 12.28 8.27
C TYR A 369 14.18 12.30 9.05
N MET A 370 13.87 11.24 9.80
CA MET A 370 12.69 11.20 10.68
C MET A 370 12.74 12.29 11.74
N ASP A 371 13.93 12.52 12.36
CA ASP A 371 14.14 13.57 13.37
C ASP A 371 13.94 14.96 12.75
N GLU A 372 14.53 15.24 11.58
CA GLU A 372 14.33 16.49 10.84
C GLU A 372 12.84 16.73 10.51
N LEU A 373 12.13 15.69 10.08
CA LEU A 373 10.69 15.80 9.81
C LEU A 373 9.88 16.09 11.08
N ASN A 374 10.23 15.46 12.20
CA ASN A 374 9.57 15.69 13.47
C ASN A 374 9.79 17.12 14.01
N GLU A 375 10.94 17.74 13.75
CA GLU A 375 11.18 19.16 14.05
C GLU A 375 10.24 20.09 13.24
N ARG A 376 9.83 19.68 12.06
CA ARG A 376 8.90 20.42 11.18
C ARG A 376 7.43 20.11 11.45
N ASN A 377 7.08 19.59 12.62
CA ASN A 377 5.72 19.20 13.00
C ASN A 377 4.74 20.37 12.75
N PRO A 378 3.64 20.16 12.00
CA PRO A 378 2.70 21.22 11.62
C PRO A 378 1.72 21.62 12.72
N PHE A 379 1.67 20.85 13.82
CA PHE A 379 0.79 21.09 14.94
C PHE A 379 1.39 22.17 15.88
N ARG A 380 0.51 22.88 16.58
CA ARG A 380 0.94 23.82 17.62
C ARG A 380 1.65 23.05 18.73
N SER A 381 2.77 23.59 19.21
CA SER A 381 3.31 23.14 20.48
C SER A 381 2.24 23.27 21.55
N ALA A 382 2.02 22.23 22.35
CA ALA A 382 1.21 22.37 23.54
C ALA A 382 1.82 23.52 24.34
N ALA A 383 1.05 24.61 24.53
CA ALA A 383 1.47 25.69 25.41
C ALA A 383 1.67 25.06 26.79
N GLY A 384 2.96 25.05 27.27
CA GLY A 384 3.31 24.59 28.57
C GLY A 384 2.65 25.42 29.69
#